data_c270d4051051eb65e611bf54c4551d60
#
_entry.id   c270d4051051eb65e611bf54c4551d60
#
_cell.length_a   1.000
_cell.length_b   1.000
_cell.length_c   1.000
_cell.angle_alpha   90.00
_cell.angle_beta   90.00
_cell.angle_gamma   90.00
#
_symmetry.space_group_name_H-M   'P 1'
#
loop_
_entity.id
_entity.type
_entity.pdbx_description
1 polymer ?
#
loop_
_entity_poly.entity_id
_entity_poly.type
_entity_poly.pdbx_seq_one_letter_code
_entity_poly.pdbx_strand_id
1 'polypeptide(L)'
;MHSKLKLYVLVALVMGLGIGLIAYKHFALGFPLLPDDKKSVWTIEAKIDFVARGDPVIVSFALPAQTPTTVIMEEDFASSDYGFTELSSPAGRRAQWSKRAASGHQTAYYRVSVYETDPTIPAAPPPADLPVEPGKPEFDEVMKTAATTLLDQVRSRSANTEIFTRELITALNSEVPNQNQSLLLNEKTSVDYKTHLIINLLALEGISARVVRGLYLEDGRRRQSLTNFVEVYIGNQWLLFNHNTGKIGKPDDF
;
A
#
# COMPACT_ATOMS: atom_id res chain seq x y z
N MET A 1 -40.65 -28.27 -45.54
CA MET A 1 -40.69 -27.02 -44.77
C MET A 1 -40.35 -27.19 -43.30
N HIS A 2 -40.74 -28.28 -42.64
CA HIS A 2 -40.55 -28.52 -41.18
C HIS A 2 -39.08 -28.71 -40.72
N SER A 3 -38.19 -29.17 -41.59
CA SER A 3 -36.76 -29.37 -41.26
C SER A 3 -36.02 -28.04 -41.06
N LYS A 4 -36.29 -27.04 -41.89
CA LYS A 4 -35.65 -25.71 -41.76
C LYS A 4 -36.13 -24.96 -40.51
N LEU A 5 -37.40 -25.11 -40.14
CA LEU A 5 -37.93 -24.52 -38.91
C LEU A 5 -37.27 -25.09 -37.67
N LYS A 6 -37.06 -26.41 -37.58
CA LYS A 6 -36.35 -27.06 -36.49
C LYS A 6 -34.91 -26.56 -36.36
N LEU A 7 -34.23 -26.34 -37.49
CA LEU A 7 -32.89 -25.79 -37.52
C LEU A 7 -32.84 -24.36 -36.95
N TYR A 8 -33.76 -23.49 -37.38
CA TYR A 8 -33.82 -22.11 -36.86
C TYR A 8 -34.13 -22.06 -35.35
N VAL A 9 -35.02 -22.92 -34.88
CA VAL A 9 -35.33 -23.02 -33.46
C VAL A 9 -34.10 -23.48 -32.65
N LEU A 10 -33.37 -24.47 -33.16
CA LEU A 10 -32.14 -24.94 -32.51
C LEU A 10 -31.08 -23.83 -32.45
N VAL A 11 -30.85 -23.11 -33.56
CA VAL A 11 -29.90 -21.99 -33.60
C VAL A 11 -30.29 -20.88 -32.62
N ALA A 12 -31.59 -20.50 -32.61
CA ALA A 12 -32.07 -19.48 -31.67
C ALA A 12 -31.90 -19.90 -30.21
N LEU A 13 -32.10 -21.18 -29.89
CA LEU A 13 -31.89 -21.70 -28.52
C LEU A 13 -30.42 -21.66 -28.11
N VAL A 14 -29.50 -22.07 -28.98
CA VAL A 14 -28.05 -22.02 -28.73
C VAL A 14 -27.57 -20.59 -28.59
N MET A 15 -28.02 -19.66 -29.44
CA MET A 15 -27.70 -18.24 -29.32
C MET A 15 -28.25 -17.64 -28.01
N GLY A 16 -29.48 -17.95 -27.66
CA GLY A 16 -30.09 -17.50 -26.41
C GLY A 16 -29.31 -17.99 -25.18
N LEU A 17 -28.87 -19.25 -25.18
CA LEU A 17 -28.04 -19.80 -24.13
C LEU A 17 -26.67 -19.09 -24.04
N GLY A 18 -26.03 -18.83 -25.17
CA GLY A 18 -24.76 -18.10 -25.24
C GLY A 18 -24.86 -16.68 -24.71
N ILE A 19 -25.88 -15.93 -25.12
CA ILE A 19 -26.14 -14.56 -24.63
C ILE A 19 -26.45 -14.57 -23.14
N GLY A 20 -27.25 -15.54 -22.67
CA GLY A 20 -27.55 -15.69 -21.24
C GLY A 20 -26.31 -15.94 -20.38
N LEU A 21 -25.38 -16.79 -20.88
CA LEU A 21 -24.12 -17.04 -20.19
C LEU A 21 -23.20 -15.81 -20.16
N ILE A 22 -23.14 -15.05 -21.25
CA ILE A 22 -22.36 -13.81 -21.31
C ILE A 22 -22.95 -12.78 -20.35
N ALA A 23 -24.26 -12.60 -20.35
CA ALA A 23 -24.94 -11.69 -19.43
C ALA A 23 -24.72 -12.09 -17.97
N TYR A 24 -24.84 -13.37 -17.65
CA TYR A 24 -24.54 -13.87 -16.30
C TYR A 24 -23.10 -13.60 -15.88
N LYS A 25 -22.13 -13.89 -16.74
CA LYS A 25 -20.70 -13.62 -16.44
C LYS A 25 -20.45 -12.13 -16.23
N HIS A 26 -21.06 -11.28 -17.04
CA HIS A 26 -20.86 -9.83 -16.93
C HIS A 26 -21.53 -9.25 -15.68
N PHE A 27 -22.82 -9.52 -15.48
CA PHE A 27 -23.58 -8.88 -14.38
C PHE A 27 -23.41 -9.54 -13.02
N ALA A 28 -23.21 -10.87 -12.98
CA ALA A 28 -23.09 -11.59 -11.71
C ALA A 28 -21.63 -11.80 -11.27
N LEU A 29 -20.71 -11.95 -12.23
CA LEU A 29 -19.31 -12.25 -11.95
C LEU A 29 -18.35 -11.08 -12.27
N GLY A 30 -18.86 -9.95 -12.80
CA GLY A 30 -18.05 -8.75 -13.10
C GLY A 30 -17.04 -8.94 -14.24
N PHE A 31 -17.23 -9.94 -15.12
CA PHE A 31 -16.33 -10.12 -16.26
C PHE A 31 -16.53 -9.02 -17.31
N PRO A 32 -15.45 -8.37 -17.78
CA PRO A 32 -15.54 -7.35 -18.81
C PRO A 32 -16.01 -7.95 -20.15
N LEU A 33 -16.86 -7.21 -20.88
CA LEU A 33 -17.36 -7.61 -22.19
C LEU A 33 -16.39 -7.25 -23.33
N LEU A 34 -15.53 -6.26 -23.10
CA LEU A 34 -14.59 -5.76 -24.10
C LEU A 34 -13.17 -6.19 -23.76
N PRO A 35 -12.35 -6.57 -24.75
CA PRO A 35 -10.95 -6.95 -24.52
C PRO A 35 -10.06 -5.78 -24.06
N ASP A 36 -10.54 -4.54 -24.09
CA ASP A 36 -9.80 -3.35 -23.66
C ASP A 36 -9.89 -3.08 -22.14
N ASP A 37 -10.79 -3.75 -21.42
CA ASP A 37 -10.83 -3.72 -19.94
C ASP A 37 -9.69 -4.57 -19.34
N LYS A 38 -8.47 -4.34 -19.79
CA LYS A 38 -7.29 -5.00 -19.24
C LYS A 38 -6.95 -4.35 -17.91
N LYS A 39 -7.03 -5.13 -16.84
CA LYS A 39 -6.43 -4.71 -15.56
C LYS A 39 -4.93 -5.03 -15.59
N SER A 40 -4.12 -4.08 -15.21
CA SER A 40 -2.69 -4.32 -15.02
C SER A 40 -2.52 -5.24 -13.81
N VAL A 41 -2.02 -6.45 -14.07
CA VAL A 41 -1.67 -7.41 -13.02
C VAL A 41 -0.17 -7.35 -12.81
N TRP A 42 0.22 -7.12 -11.56
CA TRP A 42 1.62 -7.08 -11.15
C TRP A 42 1.99 -8.34 -10.39
N THR A 43 3.10 -8.95 -10.77
CA THR A 43 3.68 -10.05 -9.99
C THR A 43 4.92 -9.54 -9.27
N ILE A 44 4.88 -9.58 -7.94
CA ILE A 44 5.96 -9.16 -7.06
C ILE A 44 6.62 -10.41 -6.47
N GLU A 45 7.93 -10.53 -6.61
CA GLU A 45 8.70 -11.61 -6.04
C GLU A 45 9.68 -11.08 -4.99
N ALA A 46 9.66 -11.65 -3.80
CA ALA A 46 10.64 -11.40 -2.76
C ALA A 46 11.50 -12.64 -2.56
N LYS A 47 12.82 -12.47 -2.63
CA LYS A 47 13.80 -13.49 -2.32
C LYS A 47 14.52 -13.11 -1.03
N ILE A 48 14.49 -14.00 -0.04
CA ILE A 48 15.10 -13.78 1.26
C ILE A 48 16.29 -14.73 1.38
N ASP A 49 17.50 -14.21 1.25
CA ASP A 49 18.74 -14.97 1.34
C ASP A 49 19.45 -14.69 2.67
N PHE A 50 19.90 -15.76 3.34
CA PHE A 50 20.70 -15.64 4.57
C PHE A 50 21.61 -16.85 4.75
N VAL A 51 22.56 -16.74 5.67
CA VAL A 51 23.49 -17.81 6.03
C VAL A 51 23.17 -18.30 7.44
N ALA A 52 22.77 -19.56 7.55
CA ALA A 52 22.49 -20.23 8.82
C ALA A 52 23.74 -20.93 9.37
N ARG A 53 23.86 -21.00 10.70
CA ARG A 53 25.06 -21.50 11.40
C ARG A 53 24.86 -22.82 12.16
N GLY A 54 23.80 -23.55 11.91
CA GLY A 54 23.46 -24.82 12.58
C GLY A 54 22.39 -24.66 13.67
N ASP A 55 22.02 -23.45 14.03
CA ASP A 55 21.04 -23.16 15.07
C ASP A 55 19.59 -23.19 14.54
N PRO A 56 18.58 -23.18 15.42
CA PRO A 56 17.19 -22.97 15.03
C PRO A 56 17.03 -21.61 14.32
N VAL A 57 16.30 -21.63 13.22
CA VAL A 57 16.06 -20.42 12.39
C VAL A 57 14.58 -20.13 12.32
N ILE A 58 14.24 -18.86 12.51
CA ILE A 58 12.93 -18.30 12.22
C ILE A 58 13.12 -17.11 11.29
N VAL A 59 12.55 -17.20 10.09
CA VAL A 59 12.49 -16.10 9.13
C VAL A 59 11.09 -15.54 9.16
N SER A 60 10.95 -14.22 9.39
CA SER A 60 9.65 -13.55 9.43
C SER A 60 9.62 -12.40 8.42
N PHE A 61 8.67 -12.44 7.51
CA PHE A 61 8.49 -11.48 6.42
C PHE A 61 7.11 -10.84 6.51
N ALA A 62 7.05 -9.50 6.44
CA ALA A 62 5.78 -8.79 6.42
C ALA A 62 5.10 -8.98 5.06
N LEU A 63 3.85 -9.42 5.07
CA LEU A 63 3.05 -9.58 3.87
C LEU A 63 2.34 -8.28 3.52
N PRO A 64 2.09 -8.02 2.23
CA PRO A 64 1.32 -6.86 1.83
C PRO A 64 -0.10 -6.92 2.41
N ALA A 65 -0.61 -5.75 2.76
CA ALA A 65 -2.00 -5.58 3.14
C ALA A 65 -2.85 -5.37 1.89
N GLN A 66 -4.07 -5.90 1.92
CA GLN A 66 -5.08 -5.54 0.95
C GLN A 66 -5.52 -4.08 1.19
N THR A 67 -5.57 -3.28 0.15
CA THR A 67 -6.00 -1.89 0.22
C THR A 67 -7.23 -1.67 -0.67
N PRO A 68 -7.96 -0.57 -0.53
CA PRO A 68 -9.09 -0.26 -1.42
C PRO A 68 -8.71 -0.21 -2.91
N THR A 69 -7.46 0.10 -3.21
CA THR A 69 -6.95 0.25 -4.59
C THR A 69 -6.13 -0.94 -5.08
N THR A 70 -5.83 -1.92 -4.22
CA THR A 70 -4.98 -3.07 -4.58
C THR A 70 -5.61 -4.36 -4.05
N VAL A 71 -5.90 -5.27 -4.96
CA VAL A 71 -6.46 -6.59 -4.64
C VAL A 71 -5.39 -7.66 -4.83
N ILE A 72 -5.20 -8.48 -3.81
CA ILE A 72 -4.34 -9.66 -3.87
C ILE A 72 -5.12 -10.78 -4.56
N MET A 73 -4.57 -11.32 -5.67
CA MET A 73 -5.17 -12.42 -6.43
C MET A 73 -4.64 -13.77 -5.94
N GLU A 74 -3.33 -13.86 -5.77
CA GLU A 74 -2.65 -15.11 -5.48
C GLU A 74 -1.38 -14.84 -4.68
N GLU A 75 -1.11 -15.70 -3.72
CA GLU A 75 0.11 -15.66 -2.89
C GLU A 75 0.75 -17.04 -2.85
N ASP A 76 2.04 -17.11 -3.15
CA ASP A 76 2.84 -18.33 -3.12
C ASP A 76 4.01 -18.18 -2.15
N PHE A 77 4.26 -19.25 -1.40
CA PHE A 77 5.34 -19.33 -0.43
C PHE A 77 6.19 -20.56 -0.72
N ALA A 78 7.49 -20.38 -0.89
CA ALA A 78 8.40 -21.48 -1.16
C ALA A 78 9.66 -21.39 -0.30
N SER A 79 10.07 -22.54 0.25
CA SER A 79 11.34 -22.72 0.97
C SER A 79 11.67 -24.20 1.06
N SER A 80 12.96 -24.56 1.10
CA SER A 80 13.38 -25.97 1.25
C SER A 80 13.33 -26.39 2.71
N ASP A 81 12.45 -27.36 3.02
CA ASP A 81 12.37 -28.03 4.33
C ASP A 81 12.13 -27.12 5.54
N TYR A 82 11.46 -25.98 5.34
CA TYR A 82 10.99 -25.12 6.42
C TYR A 82 9.51 -25.38 6.71
N GLY A 83 9.15 -25.42 7.98
CA GLY A 83 7.76 -25.29 8.39
C GLY A 83 7.27 -23.89 8.08
N PHE A 84 6.06 -23.76 7.54
CA PHE A 84 5.45 -22.48 7.18
C PHE A 84 4.24 -22.20 8.06
N THR A 85 4.12 -20.96 8.50
CA THR A 85 2.95 -20.46 9.24
C THR A 85 2.68 -19.00 8.86
N GLU A 86 1.44 -18.67 8.60
CA GLU A 86 1.00 -17.28 8.47
C GLU A 86 0.51 -16.78 9.83
N LEU A 87 1.04 -15.64 10.25
CA LEU A 87 0.65 -14.96 11.49
C LEU A 87 -0.12 -13.70 11.15
N SER A 88 -1.26 -13.52 11.79
CA SER A 88 -2.07 -12.31 11.70
C SER A 88 -2.07 -11.59 13.04
N SER A 89 -1.81 -10.30 13.02
CA SER A 89 -1.79 -9.43 14.19
C SER A 89 -2.39 -8.07 13.86
N PRO A 90 -2.69 -7.22 14.83
CA PRO A 90 -3.09 -5.83 14.58
C PRO A 90 -2.05 -5.03 13.78
N ALA A 91 -0.77 -5.43 13.83
CA ALA A 91 0.31 -4.82 13.05
C ALA A 91 0.42 -5.35 11.61
N GLY A 92 -0.49 -6.24 11.18
CA GLY A 92 -0.55 -6.81 9.84
C GLY A 92 -0.25 -8.30 9.78
N ARG A 93 -0.23 -8.82 8.56
CA ARG A 93 0.04 -10.23 8.23
C ARG A 93 1.54 -10.47 8.06
N ARG A 94 2.01 -11.64 8.50
CA ARG A 94 3.42 -12.04 8.36
C ARG A 94 3.53 -13.50 7.95
N ALA A 95 4.38 -13.78 6.97
CA ALA A 95 4.86 -15.13 6.69
C ALA A 95 5.98 -15.48 7.67
N GLN A 96 5.94 -16.67 8.23
CA GLN A 96 6.99 -17.19 9.09
C GLN A 96 7.44 -18.57 8.62
N TRP A 97 8.73 -18.70 8.33
CA TRP A 97 9.38 -19.98 8.04
C TRP A 97 10.25 -20.36 9.22
N SER A 98 10.13 -21.61 9.67
CA SER A 98 10.88 -22.11 10.82
C SER A 98 11.56 -23.46 10.51
N LYS A 99 12.80 -23.63 11.01
CA LYS A 99 13.56 -24.88 10.91
C LYS A 99 14.38 -25.08 12.18
N ARG A 100 14.37 -26.28 12.73
CA ARG A 100 15.06 -26.59 14.00
C ARG A 100 16.58 -26.47 13.93
N ALA A 101 17.15 -26.79 12.78
CA ALA A 101 18.57 -26.64 12.52
C ALA A 101 18.75 -26.35 11.03
N ALA A 102 19.42 -25.28 10.71
CA ALA A 102 19.74 -24.88 9.36
C ALA A 102 21.20 -24.48 9.27
N SER A 103 21.92 -24.90 8.22
CA SER A 103 23.32 -24.57 8.01
C SER A 103 23.57 -24.18 6.56
N GLY A 104 24.56 -23.30 6.35
CA GLY A 104 24.93 -22.82 5.03
C GLY A 104 23.91 -21.82 4.44
N HIS A 105 23.98 -21.66 3.15
CA HIS A 105 23.13 -20.72 2.41
C HIS A 105 21.68 -21.20 2.40
N GLN A 106 20.78 -20.35 2.80
CA GLN A 106 19.34 -20.62 2.87
C GLN A 106 18.59 -19.57 2.07
N THR A 107 17.48 -19.97 1.46
CA THR A 107 16.64 -19.06 0.67
C THR A 107 15.16 -19.36 0.94
N ALA A 108 14.39 -18.32 1.17
CA ALA A 108 12.94 -18.38 1.16
C ALA A 108 12.41 -17.44 0.07
N TYR A 109 11.29 -17.81 -0.53
CA TYR A 109 10.64 -17.05 -1.59
C TYR A 109 9.22 -16.74 -1.20
N TYR A 110 8.80 -15.54 -1.56
CA TYR A 110 7.42 -15.12 -1.55
C TYR A 110 7.09 -14.50 -2.91
N ARG A 111 5.94 -14.88 -3.47
CA ARG A 111 5.40 -14.32 -4.68
C ARG A 111 3.96 -13.88 -4.42
N VAL A 112 3.60 -12.72 -4.92
CA VAL A 112 2.23 -12.22 -4.87
C VAL A 112 1.85 -11.65 -6.23
N SER A 113 0.64 -11.97 -6.68
CA SER A 113 0.01 -11.36 -7.83
C SER A 113 -1.07 -10.41 -7.36
N VAL A 114 -0.95 -9.14 -7.74
CA VAL A 114 -1.89 -8.08 -7.38
C VAL A 114 -2.41 -7.37 -8.62
N TYR A 115 -3.62 -6.86 -8.56
CA TYR A 115 -4.13 -5.94 -9.56
C TYR A 115 -4.69 -4.67 -8.90
N GLU A 116 -4.71 -3.62 -9.68
CA GLU A 116 -5.22 -2.34 -9.23
C GLU A 116 -6.69 -2.20 -9.56
N THR A 117 -7.47 -1.77 -8.58
CA THR A 117 -8.89 -1.42 -8.78
C THR A 117 -9.03 0.08 -8.94
N ASP A 118 -10.03 0.49 -9.71
CA ASP A 118 -10.45 1.87 -9.76
C ASP A 118 -10.98 2.27 -8.37
N PRO A 119 -10.46 3.34 -7.75
CA PRO A 119 -10.91 3.81 -6.45
C PRO A 119 -12.39 4.23 -6.42
N THR A 120 -13.03 4.39 -7.58
CA THR A 120 -14.48 4.68 -7.70
C THR A 120 -15.36 3.45 -7.47
N ILE A 121 -14.79 2.24 -7.52
CA ILE A 121 -15.52 1.01 -7.20
C ILE A 121 -15.34 0.77 -5.70
N PRO A 122 -16.42 0.76 -4.90
CA PRO A 122 -16.31 0.47 -3.47
C PRO A 122 -15.79 -0.97 -3.29
N ALA A 123 -14.51 -1.11 -3.08
CA ALA A 123 -13.99 -2.35 -2.52
C ALA A 123 -14.61 -2.52 -1.13
N ALA A 124 -14.89 -3.76 -0.72
CA ALA A 124 -15.32 -4.02 0.65
C ALA A 124 -14.36 -3.29 1.60
N PRO A 125 -14.87 -2.45 2.50
CA PRO A 125 -14.00 -1.68 3.38
C PRO A 125 -13.06 -2.66 4.08
N PRO A 126 -11.74 -2.39 4.10
CA PRO A 126 -10.85 -3.15 4.96
C PRO A 126 -11.42 -3.09 6.38
N PRO A 127 -11.22 -4.12 7.21
CA PRO A 127 -11.66 -4.08 8.59
C PRO A 127 -11.22 -2.75 9.18
N ALA A 128 -12.16 -2.03 9.79
CA ALA A 128 -11.99 -0.65 10.21
C ALA A 128 -10.75 -0.51 11.10
N ASP A 129 -9.66 -0.18 10.47
CA ASP A 129 -8.38 0.13 11.13
C ASP A 129 -8.55 1.53 11.70
N LEU A 130 -9.21 1.60 12.86
CA LEU A 130 -9.50 2.86 13.52
C LEU A 130 -8.18 3.54 13.90
N PRO A 131 -8.09 4.87 13.80
CA PRO A 131 -6.91 5.59 14.19
C PRO A 131 -6.65 5.40 15.69
N VAL A 132 -5.42 5.09 16.02
CA VAL A 132 -4.94 5.21 17.40
C VAL A 132 -4.76 6.70 17.67
N GLU A 133 -5.09 7.15 18.89
CA GLU A 133 -4.81 8.54 19.28
C GLU A 133 -3.34 8.87 19.00
N PRO A 134 -3.08 10.04 18.38
CA PRO A 134 -1.71 10.44 18.09
C PRO A 134 -0.88 10.47 19.36
N GLY A 135 0.25 9.78 19.35
CA GLY A 135 1.23 9.88 20.43
C GLY A 135 1.70 11.32 20.60
N LYS A 136 2.04 11.72 21.80
CA LYS A 136 2.68 13.03 22.02
C LYS A 136 4.15 12.92 21.64
N PRO A 137 4.60 13.57 20.55
CA PRO A 137 6.01 13.53 20.18
C PRO A 137 6.85 14.30 21.18
N GLU A 138 8.00 13.74 21.52
CA GLU A 138 8.99 14.43 22.36
C GLU A 138 9.90 15.27 21.48
N PHE A 139 9.73 16.58 21.55
CA PHE A 139 10.64 17.57 20.99
C PHE A 139 11.34 18.32 22.11
N ASP A 140 12.61 18.65 21.93
CA ASP A 140 13.26 19.63 22.78
C ASP A 140 12.61 21.02 22.62
N GLU A 141 12.88 21.96 23.49
CA GLU A 141 12.24 23.29 23.49
C GLU A 141 12.52 24.08 22.22
N VAL A 142 13.69 23.90 21.58
CA VAL A 142 14.07 24.59 20.36
C VAL A 142 13.27 24.01 19.17
N MET A 143 13.27 22.69 19.06
CA MET A 143 12.50 22.00 18.02
C MET A 143 11.00 22.22 18.19
N LYS A 144 10.50 22.27 19.43
CA LYS A 144 9.09 22.53 19.70
C LYS A 144 8.67 23.93 19.24
N THR A 145 9.50 24.93 19.49
CA THR A 145 9.25 26.30 19.03
C THR A 145 9.26 26.38 17.50
N ALA A 146 10.24 25.73 16.86
CA ALA A 146 10.33 25.66 15.40
C ALA A 146 9.13 24.92 14.79
N ALA A 147 8.69 23.80 15.40
CA ALA A 147 7.52 23.03 15.00
C ALA A 147 6.25 23.88 15.10
N THR A 148 6.00 24.50 16.24
CA THR A 148 4.81 25.36 16.43
C THR A 148 4.75 26.48 15.39
N THR A 149 5.87 27.16 15.15
CA THR A 149 5.94 28.25 14.18
C THR A 149 5.65 27.74 12.75
N LEU A 150 6.20 26.58 12.37
CA LEU A 150 5.94 25.98 11.07
C LEU A 150 4.47 25.57 10.94
N LEU A 151 3.91 24.93 11.96
CA LEU A 151 2.51 24.48 11.96
C LEU A 151 1.54 25.67 11.86
N ASP A 152 1.80 26.78 12.55
CA ASP A 152 0.98 28.00 12.45
C ASP A 152 1.03 28.60 11.03
N GLN A 153 2.21 28.62 10.40
CA GLN A 153 2.35 29.07 9.01
C GLN A 153 1.57 28.18 8.05
N VAL A 154 1.66 26.86 8.19
CA VAL A 154 0.92 25.91 7.36
C VAL A 154 -0.58 26.04 7.59
N ARG A 155 -1.01 26.14 8.85
CA ARG A 155 -2.42 26.30 9.22
C ARG A 155 -3.04 27.54 8.60
N SER A 156 -2.33 28.68 8.58
CA SER A 156 -2.81 29.93 7.98
C SER A 156 -3.10 29.83 6.48
N ARG A 157 -2.54 28.83 5.80
CA ARG A 157 -2.70 28.60 4.35
C ARG A 157 -3.62 27.42 4.02
N SER A 158 -4.13 26.74 5.04
CA SER A 158 -4.84 25.47 4.88
C SER A 158 -6.30 25.60 5.28
N ALA A 159 -7.20 25.19 4.38
CA ALA A 159 -8.63 25.24 4.62
C ALA A 159 -9.17 23.98 5.33
N ASN A 160 -8.46 22.86 5.23
CA ASN A 160 -8.83 21.56 5.81
C ASN A 160 -7.59 20.70 6.08
N THR A 161 -7.79 19.53 6.73
CA THR A 161 -6.72 18.61 7.10
C THR A 161 -5.95 18.06 5.89
N GLU A 162 -6.60 17.85 4.76
CA GLU A 162 -5.96 17.38 3.54
C GLU A 162 -4.96 18.41 2.99
N ILE A 163 -5.42 19.67 2.84
CA ILE A 163 -4.57 20.76 2.39
C ILE A 163 -3.45 21.01 3.41
N PHE A 164 -3.77 20.94 4.70
CA PHE A 164 -2.78 21.09 5.77
C PHE A 164 -1.64 20.07 5.64
N THR A 165 -1.99 18.80 5.47
CA THR A 165 -1.00 17.72 5.31
C THR A 165 -0.13 17.94 4.08
N ARG A 166 -0.75 18.31 2.94
CA ARG A 166 -0.02 18.59 1.70
C ARG A 166 0.94 19.77 1.84
N GLU A 167 0.46 20.87 2.40
CA GLU A 167 1.28 22.07 2.62
C GLU A 167 2.43 21.81 3.60
N LEU A 168 2.19 21.02 4.66
CA LEU A 168 3.23 20.60 5.61
C LEU A 168 4.33 19.79 4.92
N ILE A 169 3.94 18.77 4.12
CA ILE A 169 4.90 17.96 3.37
C ILE A 169 5.68 18.84 2.38
N THR A 170 5.00 19.71 1.65
CA THR A 170 5.64 20.63 0.70
C THR A 170 6.62 21.57 1.39
N ALA A 171 6.26 22.12 2.55
CA ALA A 171 7.14 22.99 3.32
C ALA A 171 8.41 22.26 3.78
N LEU A 172 8.31 21.01 4.26
CA LEU A 172 9.47 20.20 4.68
C LEU A 172 10.35 19.73 3.50
N ASN A 173 9.86 19.77 2.29
CA ASN A 173 10.60 19.43 1.07
C ASN A 173 11.00 20.67 0.25
N SER A 174 10.91 21.86 0.82
CA SER A 174 11.35 23.10 0.15
C SER A 174 12.85 23.03 -0.19
N GLU A 175 13.22 23.42 -1.39
CA GLU A 175 14.63 23.51 -1.81
C GLU A 175 15.39 24.58 -1.02
N VAL A 176 14.69 25.59 -0.53
CA VAL A 176 15.24 26.66 0.30
C VAL A 176 14.53 26.67 1.64
N PRO A 177 14.95 25.81 2.59
CA PRO A 177 14.31 25.73 3.89
C PRO A 177 14.59 27.02 4.70
N ASN A 178 13.58 27.52 5.40
CA ASN A 178 13.76 28.59 6.36
C ASN A 178 14.45 28.06 7.64
N GLN A 179 14.77 28.97 8.58
CA GLN A 179 15.46 28.62 9.82
C GLN A 179 14.74 27.54 10.63
N ASN A 180 13.41 27.60 10.73
CA ASN A 180 12.62 26.62 11.49
C ASN A 180 12.63 25.25 10.80
N GLN A 181 12.49 25.22 9.49
CA GLN A 181 12.60 23.98 8.71
C GLN A 181 13.99 23.36 8.82
N SER A 182 15.04 24.17 8.76
CA SER A 182 16.43 23.71 8.93
C SER A 182 16.68 23.12 10.31
N LEU A 183 16.14 23.74 11.37
CA LEU A 183 16.22 23.21 12.73
C LEU A 183 15.51 21.86 12.86
N LEU A 184 14.31 21.72 12.29
CA LEU A 184 13.54 20.48 12.33
C LEU A 184 14.18 19.36 11.51
N LEU A 185 14.75 19.67 10.35
CA LEU A 185 15.42 18.69 9.50
C LEU A 185 16.81 18.29 10.02
N ASN A 186 17.47 19.17 10.81
CA ASN A 186 18.73 18.91 11.50
C ASN A 186 19.76 18.16 10.65
N GLU A 187 20.02 18.62 9.43
CA GLU A 187 20.93 18.00 8.45
C GLU A 187 20.61 16.54 8.09
N LYS A 188 19.62 15.93 8.73
CA LYS A 188 19.17 14.57 8.47
C LYS A 188 18.09 14.57 7.38
N THR A 189 18.51 14.22 6.19
CA THR A 189 17.62 14.19 5.00
C THR A 189 17.13 12.80 4.61
N SER A 190 17.35 11.79 5.49
CA SER A 190 16.86 10.44 5.17
C SER A 190 15.33 10.42 5.09
N VAL A 191 14.80 9.60 4.18
CA VAL A 191 13.36 9.41 3.98
C VAL A 191 12.68 8.99 5.28
N ASP A 192 13.31 8.07 6.03
CA ASP A 192 12.80 7.60 7.32
C ASP A 192 12.64 8.76 8.32
N TYR A 193 13.66 9.59 8.48
CA TYR A 193 13.60 10.72 9.41
C TYR A 193 12.50 11.72 9.01
N LYS A 194 12.46 12.12 7.74
CA LYS A 194 11.43 13.06 7.24
C LYS A 194 10.02 12.53 7.44
N THR A 195 9.81 11.24 7.15
CA THR A 195 8.50 10.63 7.29
C THR A 195 8.04 10.60 8.76
N HIS A 196 8.94 10.24 9.68
CA HIS A 196 8.64 10.30 11.12
C HIS A 196 8.43 11.73 11.61
N LEU A 197 9.20 12.70 11.12
CA LEU A 197 8.99 14.11 11.47
C LEU A 197 7.61 14.60 11.02
N ILE A 198 7.16 14.27 9.80
CA ILE A 198 5.83 14.60 9.31
C ILE A 198 4.75 14.06 10.25
N ILE A 199 4.86 12.77 10.63
CA ILE A 199 3.90 12.14 11.55
C ILE A 199 3.89 12.82 12.91
N ASN A 200 5.06 13.14 13.48
CA ASN A 200 5.17 13.82 14.75
C ASN A 200 4.55 15.23 14.69
N LEU A 201 4.75 15.96 13.60
CA LEU A 201 4.14 17.28 13.42
C LEU A 201 2.62 17.19 13.27
N LEU A 202 2.11 16.19 12.53
CA LEU A 202 0.67 15.93 12.45
C LEU A 202 0.07 15.54 13.80
N ALA A 203 0.81 14.78 14.61
CA ALA A 203 0.39 14.39 15.95
C ALA A 203 0.26 15.59 16.90
N LEU A 204 1.10 16.62 16.79
CA LEU A 204 0.96 17.89 17.55
C LEU A 204 -0.37 18.60 17.23
N GLU A 205 -0.89 18.42 16.02
CA GLU A 205 -2.19 18.94 15.59
C GLU A 205 -3.37 18.01 15.90
N GLY A 206 -3.14 16.90 16.59
CA GLY A 206 -4.16 15.91 16.87
C GLY A 206 -4.61 15.11 15.64
N ILE A 207 -3.82 15.13 14.56
CA ILE A 207 -4.11 14.42 13.32
C ILE A 207 -3.44 13.04 13.37
N SER A 208 -4.24 11.98 13.27
CA SER A 208 -3.76 10.61 13.25
C SER A 208 -3.07 10.30 11.93
N ALA A 209 -1.82 9.88 12.00
CA ALA A 209 -1.01 9.52 10.85
C ALA A 209 -0.11 8.32 11.16
N ARG A 210 0.27 7.57 10.11
CA ARG A 210 1.18 6.42 10.24
C ARG A 210 2.12 6.28 9.05
N VAL A 211 3.27 5.64 9.27
CA VAL A 211 4.17 5.23 8.18
C VAL A 211 3.65 3.95 7.56
N VAL A 212 3.54 3.92 6.25
CA VAL A 212 3.36 2.68 5.48
C VAL A 212 4.55 2.49 4.55
N ARG A 213 4.93 1.24 4.34
CA ARG A 213 6.02 0.88 3.44
C ARG A 213 5.46 0.19 2.21
N GLY A 214 5.86 0.65 1.05
CA GLY A 214 5.40 0.14 -0.22
C GLY A 214 6.47 0.12 -1.28
N LEU A 215 6.12 -0.42 -2.43
CA LEU A 215 6.93 -0.44 -3.64
C LEU A 215 6.26 0.42 -4.70
N TYR A 216 7.05 1.11 -5.49
CA TYR A 216 6.59 1.62 -6.77
C TYR A 216 6.60 0.48 -7.78
N LEU A 217 5.44 0.15 -8.35
CA LEU A 217 5.32 -0.93 -9.31
C LEU A 217 5.70 -0.40 -10.69
N GLU A 218 6.85 -0.84 -11.19
CA GLU A 218 7.37 -0.53 -12.53
C GLU A 218 7.66 -1.82 -13.28
N ASP A 219 7.27 -1.88 -14.55
CA ASP A 219 7.48 -3.07 -15.37
C ASP A 219 8.98 -3.38 -15.56
N GLY A 220 9.33 -4.66 -15.43
CA GLY A 220 10.70 -5.15 -15.59
C GLY A 220 11.71 -4.69 -14.54
N ARG A 221 11.34 -3.87 -13.57
CA ARG A 221 12.25 -3.37 -12.53
C ARG A 221 12.57 -4.46 -11.52
N ARG A 222 13.86 -4.69 -11.30
CA ARG A 222 14.39 -5.67 -10.34
C ARG A 222 15.06 -4.97 -9.16
N ARG A 223 15.11 -5.63 -8.00
CA ARG A 223 15.80 -5.18 -6.78
C ARG A 223 15.30 -3.82 -6.29
N GLN A 224 13.99 -3.68 -6.19
CA GLN A 224 13.39 -2.49 -5.63
C GLN A 224 13.56 -2.44 -4.11
N SER A 225 13.73 -1.24 -3.60
CA SER A 225 13.71 -0.97 -2.16
C SER A 225 12.33 -0.49 -1.74
N LEU A 226 11.91 -0.89 -0.54
CA LEU A 226 10.71 -0.34 0.07
C LEU A 226 10.89 1.16 0.32
N THR A 227 9.86 1.91 -0.02
CA THR A 227 9.78 3.36 0.22
C THR A 227 8.72 3.64 1.28
N ASN A 228 8.97 4.64 2.11
CA ASN A 228 8.01 5.09 3.10
C ASN A 228 7.02 6.06 2.49
N PHE A 229 5.76 5.91 2.89
CA PHE A 229 4.66 6.82 2.61
C PHE A 229 4.03 7.24 3.93
N VAL A 230 3.24 8.30 3.90
CA VAL A 230 2.46 8.76 5.05
C VAL A 230 0.99 8.48 4.78
N GLU A 231 0.35 7.69 5.63
CA GLU A 231 -1.10 7.60 5.66
C GLU A 231 -1.65 8.51 6.75
N VAL A 232 -2.67 9.29 6.41
CA VAL A 232 -3.33 10.23 7.32
C VAL A 232 -4.81 9.92 7.36
N TYR A 233 -5.39 9.88 8.56
CA TYR A 233 -6.81 9.60 8.76
C TYR A 233 -7.64 10.88 8.59
N ILE A 234 -8.43 10.91 7.51
CA ILE A 234 -9.24 12.07 7.14
C ILE A 234 -10.63 11.60 6.69
N GLY A 235 -11.68 12.16 7.25
CA GLY A 235 -13.05 11.86 6.81
C GLY A 235 -13.44 10.38 6.93
N ASN A 236 -13.02 9.71 8.00
CA ASN A 236 -13.25 8.28 8.27
C ASN A 236 -12.53 7.30 7.32
N GLN A 237 -11.45 7.75 6.68
CA GLN A 237 -10.62 6.89 5.83
C GLN A 237 -9.15 7.25 5.94
N TRP A 238 -8.29 6.28 5.64
CA TRP A 238 -6.86 6.50 5.50
C TRP A 238 -6.56 6.98 4.09
N LEU A 239 -5.92 8.15 3.96
CA LEU A 239 -5.45 8.71 2.70
C LEU A 239 -3.94 8.61 2.63
N LEU A 240 -3.43 8.07 1.52
CA LEU A 240 -2.02 7.91 1.26
C LEU A 240 -1.44 9.21 0.67
N PHE A 241 -0.37 9.71 1.28
CA PHE A 241 0.37 10.88 0.82
C PHE A 241 1.80 10.49 0.42
N ASN A 242 2.24 11.01 -0.70
CA ASN A 242 3.64 10.95 -1.09
C ASN A 242 4.44 11.91 -0.18
N HIS A 243 5.43 11.37 0.55
CA HIS A 243 6.22 12.13 1.52
C HIS A 243 7.12 13.21 0.90
N ASN A 244 7.34 13.20 -0.42
CA ASN A 244 8.12 14.21 -1.14
C ASN A 244 7.26 15.30 -1.75
N THR A 245 6.14 14.94 -2.35
CA THR A 245 5.32 15.88 -3.14
C THR A 245 4.05 16.33 -2.43
N GLY A 246 3.63 15.61 -1.38
CA GLY A 246 2.35 15.84 -0.72
C GLY A 246 1.11 15.48 -1.55
N LYS A 247 1.30 14.94 -2.76
CA LYS A 247 0.17 14.46 -3.58
C LYS A 247 -0.49 13.26 -2.92
N ILE A 248 -1.83 13.20 -3.03
CA ILE A 248 -2.63 12.08 -2.55
C ILE A 248 -2.67 10.99 -3.62
N GLY A 249 -2.68 9.74 -3.17
CA GLY A 249 -2.77 8.58 -4.04
C GLY A 249 -1.44 8.19 -4.65
N LYS A 250 -1.51 7.44 -5.77
CA LYS A 250 -0.32 7.04 -6.51
C LYS A 250 0.36 8.26 -7.12
N PRO A 251 1.69 8.24 -7.19
CA PRO A 251 2.39 9.19 -8.05
C PRO A 251 1.92 8.96 -9.50
N ASP A 252 1.33 9.98 -10.12
CA ASP A 252 0.87 9.95 -11.51
C ASP A 252 2.01 9.93 -12.54
N ASP A 253 3.26 9.93 -12.08
CA ASP A 253 4.43 10.11 -12.92
C ASP A 253 5.41 8.94 -12.72
N PHE A 254 5.17 7.85 -13.45
CA PHE A 254 6.25 6.91 -13.84
C PHE A 254 5.97 6.34 -15.23
#